data_c00be2967e420328093c15f49962e528
#
_entry.id   c00be2967e420328093c15f49962e528
#
_cell.length_a   1.000
_cell.length_b   1.000
_cell.length_c   1.000
_cell.angle_alpha   90.00
_cell.angle_beta   90.00
_cell.angle_gamma   90.00
#
_symmetry.space_group_name_H-M   'P 1'
#
loop_
_entity.id
_entity.type
_entity.pdbx_description
1 polymer ?
#
loop_
_entity_poly.entity_id
_entity_poly.type
_entity_poly.pdbx_seq_one_letter_code
_entity_poly.pdbx_strand_id
1 'polypeptide(L)'
;ADIQKITTKTAGIILESIQGGAGFIQPENDFLLKVRQRCNEVGALLLIDEIQPGFGRTGKLFGFQNYNIVPDVVILGKGMGGGMPVGAFVASAAHMDLLSNNPKLGHITTFGGHPVIAAACLATLQEITETELMQEALEKEKLFRTLLVHPLIQEIRGKGLMLAAMTETAEITN
;
A
#
# COMPACT_ATOMS: atom_id res chain seq x y z
N ALA A 1 -6.31 -10.32 -14.11
CA ALA A 1 -6.11 -11.51 -13.27
C ALA A 1 -7.42 -12.30 -13.17
N ASP A 2 -7.33 -13.63 -13.04
CA ASP A 2 -8.50 -14.51 -12.97
C ASP A 2 -8.94 -14.69 -11.50
N ILE A 3 -9.97 -13.95 -11.12
CA ILE A 3 -10.54 -13.95 -9.76
C ILE A 3 -11.13 -15.32 -9.38
N GLN A 4 -11.53 -16.13 -10.36
CA GLN A 4 -12.10 -17.47 -10.09
C GLN A 4 -11.06 -18.46 -9.53
N LYS A 5 -9.77 -18.14 -9.63
CA LYS A 5 -8.71 -18.91 -8.97
C LYS A 5 -8.72 -18.79 -7.44
N ILE A 6 -9.39 -17.77 -6.90
CA ILE A 6 -9.63 -17.63 -5.46
C ILE A 6 -10.80 -18.57 -5.10
N THR A 7 -10.50 -19.61 -4.32
CA THR A 7 -11.44 -20.67 -3.97
C THR A 7 -11.49 -20.88 -2.47
N THR A 8 -12.38 -21.76 -1.99
CA THR A 8 -12.46 -22.16 -0.58
C THR A 8 -11.18 -22.84 -0.04
N LYS A 9 -10.21 -23.14 -0.92
CA LYS A 9 -8.88 -23.63 -0.55
C LYS A 9 -7.85 -22.51 -0.40
N THR A 10 -8.23 -21.26 -0.72
CA THR A 10 -7.36 -20.09 -0.60
C THR A 10 -7.44 -19.54 0.82
N ALA A 11 -6.35 -19.56 1.55
CA ALA A 11 -6.30 -19.01 2.91
C ALA A 11 -6.28 -17.47 2.90
N GLY A 12 -5.54 -16.86 1.96
CA GLY A 12 -5.46 -15.41 1.82
C GLY A 12 -4.83 -15.00 0.49
N ILE A 13 -5.04 -13.74 0.14
CA ILE A 13 -4.50 -13.08 -1.05
C ILE A 13 -3.73 -11.84 -0.60
N ILE A 14 -2.50 -11.69 -1.06
CA ILE A 14 -1.69 -10.48 -0.84
C ILE A 14 -1.60 -9.71 -2.15
N LEU A 15 -1.94 -8.41 -2.11
CA LEU A 15 -1.88 -7.51 -3.26
C LEU A 15 -1.37 -6.14 -2.82
N GLU A 16 -0.65 -5.45 -3.70
CA GLU A 16 -0.41 -4.02 -3.58
C GLU A 16 -1.63 -3.24 -4.12
N SER A 17 -2.01 -2.13 -3.46
CA SER A 17 -3.06 -1.24 -3.98
C SER A 17 -2.62 -0.52 -5.26
N ILE A 18 -1.31 -0.29 -5.43
CA ILE A 18 -0.63 0.10 -6.67
C ILE A 18 0.66 -0.69 -6.73
N GLN A 19 0.91 -1.41 -7.83
CA GLN A 19 2.07 -2.28 -7.96
C GLN A 19 3.35 -1.45 -8.14
N GLY A 20 4.19 -1.39 -7.09
CA GLY A 20 5.40 -0.57 -7.09
C GLY A 20 6.46 -1.08 -8.06
N GLY A 21 6.91 -2.32 -7.90
CA GLY A 21 7.98 -2.92 -8.70
C GLY A 21 7.64 -3.15 -10.18
N ALA A 22 6.37 -3.10 -10.54
CA ALA A 22 5.91 -3.27 -11.92
C ALA A 22 5.77 -1.94 -12.70
N GLY A 23 6.26 -0.82 -12.16
CA GLY A 23 6.16 0.50 -12.80
C GLY A 23 4.86 1.22 -12.46
N PHE A 24 4.46 1.17 -11.20
CA PHE A 24 3.32 1.87 -10.61
C PHE A 24 1.98 1.61 -11.31
N ILE A 25 1.74 0.33 -11.62
CA ILE A 25 0.51 -0.12 -12.25
C ILE A 25 -0.63 -0.02 -11.25
N GLN A 26 -1.65 0.75 -11.60
CA GLN A 26 -2.91 0.79 -10.86
C GLN A 26 -3.80 -0.39 -11.29
N PRO A 27 -4.55 -0.98 -10.36
CA PRO A 27 -5.57 -1.96 -10.72
C PRO A 27 -6.68 -1.27 -11.54
N GLU A 28 -7.07 -1.92 -12.63
CA GLU A 28 -8.10 -1.41 -13.53
C GLU A 28 -9.50 -1.60 -12.95
N ASN A 29 -10.37 -0.63 -13.23
CA ASN A 29 -11.79 -0.67 -12.90
C ASN A 29 -12.05 -1.04 -11.42
N ASP A 30 -12.90 -2.03 -11.21
CA ASP A 30 -13.36 -2.56 -9.92
C ASP A 30 -12.60 -3.84 -9.49
N PHE A 31 -11.38 -4.06 -10.00
CA PHE A 31 -10.63 -5.29 -9.74
C PHE A 31 -10.46 -5.58 -8.23
N LEU A 32 -9.98 -4.60 -7.45
CA LEU A 32 -9.80 -4.79 -6.00
C LEU A 32 -11.13 -5.00 -5.27
N LEU A 33 -12.20 -4.34 -5.72
CA LEU A 33 -13.55 -4.56 -5.19
C LEU A 33 -14.03 -5.99 -5.45
N LYS A 34 -13.84 -6.49 -6.67
CA LYS A 34 -14.18 -7.88 -7.03
C LYS A 34 -13.34 -8.90 -6.24
N VAL A 35 -12.05 -8.62 -6.04
CA VAL A 35 -11.20 -9.47 -5.19
C VAL A 35 -11.73 -9.48 -3.75
N ARG A 36 -12.08 -8.32 -3.17
CA ARG A 36 -12.67 -8.25 -1.83
C ARG A 36 -13.96 -9.06 -1.73
N GLN A 37 -14.86 -8.89 -2.69
CA GLN A 37 -16.12 -9.64 -2.75
C GLN A 37 -15.85 -11.15 -2.81
N ARG A 38 -14.94 -11.56 -3.70
CA ARG A 38 -14.60 -12.98 -3.84
C ARG A 38 -13.97 -13.56 -2.58
N CYS A 39 -13.10 -12.82 -1.90
CA CYS A 39 -12.54 -13.24 -0.62
C CYS A 39 -13.65 -13.46 0.43
N ASN A 40 -14.64 -12.57 0.50
CA ASN A 40 -15.78 -12.71 1.40
C ASN A 40 -16.61 -13.97 1.09
N GLU A 41 -16.86 -14.26 -0.21
CA GLU A 41 -17.63 -15.43 -0.64
C GLU A 41 -16.99 -16.76 -0.24
N VAL A 42 -15.65 -16.84 -0.30
CA VAL A 42 -14.94 -18.10 -0.08
C VAL A 42 -14.29 -18.22 1.29
N GLY A 43 -14.34 -17.15 2.10
CA GLY A 43 -13.72 -17.10 3.43
C GLY A 43 -12.20 -16.90 3.39
N ALA A 44 -11.63 -16.38 2.30
CA ALA A 44 -10.21 -16.03 2.21
C ALA A 44 -9.93 -14.65 2.82
N LEU A 45 -8.75 -14.46 3.41
CA LEU A 45 -8.31 -13.15 3.89
C LEU A 45 -7.78 -12.29 2.73
N LEU A 46 -8.11 -11.00 2.73
CA LEU A 46 -7.50 -10.02 1.84
C LEU A 46 -6.45 -9.22 2.62
N LEU A 47 -5.19 -9.37 2.22
CA LEU A 47 -4.06 -8.61 2.73
C LEU A 47 -3.66 -7.57 1.70
N ILE A 48 -3.55 -6.30 2.09
CA ILE A 48 -3.09 -5.23 1.19
C ILE A 48 -1.73 -4.73 1.67
N ASP A 49 -0.76 -4.79 0.75
CA ASP A 49 0.57 -4.23 0.94
C ASP A 49 0.52 -2.72 0.67
N GLU A 50 0.61 -1.95 1.75
CA GLU A 50 0.65 -0.49 1.78
C GLU A 50 2.05 0.04 2.11
N ILE A 51 3.08 -0.81 2.03
CA ILE A 51 4.47 -0.41 2.33
C ILE A 51 4.90 0.77 1.47
N GLN A 52 4.52 0.78 0.19
CA GLN A 52 4.85 1.87 -0.72
C GLN A 52 3.68 2.83 -0.99
N PRO A 53 2.44 2.38 -1.23
CA PRO A 53 1.31 3.26 -1.50
C PRO A 53 0.79 4.04 -0.29
N GLY A 54 1.06 3.55 0.93
CA GLY A 54 0.54 4.12 2.16
C GLY A 54 1.16 5.47 2.56
N PHE A 55 0.71 5.97 3.69
CA PHE A 55 1.17 7.20 4.34
C PHE A 55 1.12 8.44 3.44
N GLY A 56 -0.06 8.69 2.88
CA GLY A 56 -0.34 9.93 2.11
C GLY A 56 0.11 9.90 0.66
N ARG A 57 0.91 8.89 0.24
CA ARG A 57 1.56 8.83 -1.07
C ARG A 57 0.60 9.00 -2.25
N THR A 58 -0.61 8.48 -2.15
CA THR A 58 -1.64 8.47 -3.21
C THR A 58 -2.74 9.51 -3.01
N GLY A 59 -2.56 10.46 -2.08
CA GLY A 59 -3.56 11.46 -1.71
C GLY A 59 -4.61 10.97 -0.71
N LYS A 60 -4.44 9.76 -0.20
CA LYS A 60 -5.19 9.17 0.92
C LYS A 60 -4.20 8.59 1.91
N LEU A 61 -4.58 8.41 3.18
CA LEU A 61 -3.69 7.81 4.18
C LEU A 61 -3.19 6.45 3.71
N PHE A 62 -4.06 5.63 3.15
CA PHE A 62 -3.72 4.34 2.52
C PHE A 62 -4.25 4.27 1.09
N GLY A 63 -3.47 3.65 0.21
CA GLY A 63 -3.78 3.52 -1.21
C GLY A 63 -5.09 2.77 -1.47
N PHE A 64 -5.41 1.73 -0.69
CA PHE A 64 -6.64 0.96 -0.83
C PHE A 64 -7.93 1.79 -0.64
N GLN A 65 -7.85 2.92 0.07
CA GLN A 65 -9.00 3.82 0.26
C GLN A 65 -9.47 4.46 -1.06
N ASN A 66 -8.63 4.46 -2.10
CA ASN A 66 -9.03 4.92 -3.42
C ASN A 66 -9.99 3.95 -4.15
N TYR A 67 -10.13 2.71 -3.64
CA TYR A 67 -10.89 1.64 -4.29
C TYR A 67 -12.11 1.21 -3.48
N ASN A 68 -12.46 1.95 -2.42
CA ASN A 68 -13.62 1.68 -1.56
C ASN A 68 -13.67 0.24 -1.01
N ILE A 69 -12.51 -0.29 -0.62
CA ILE A 69 -12.39 -1.61 0.03
C ILE A 69 -11.84 -1.45 1.45
N VAL A 70 -12.10 -2.44 2.28
CA VAL A 70 -11.43 -2.61 3.58
C VAL A 70 -10.80 -3.99 3.58
N PRO A 71 -9.47 -4.10 3.68
CA PRO A 71 -8.78 -5.38 3.79
C PRO A 71 -8.91 -5.96 5.20
N ASP A 72 -8.62 -7.27 5.33
CA ASP A 72 -8.54 -7.94 6.62
C ASP A 72 -7.21 -7.64 7.32
N VAL A 73 -6.15 -7.46 6.53
CA VAL A 73 -4.81 -7.13 7.02
C VAL A 73 -4.21 -6.02 6.16
N VAL A 74 -3.61 -5.03 6.80
CA VAL A 74 -2.82 -3.97 6.15
C VAL A 74 -1.35 -4.17 6.52
N ILE A 75 -0.47 -4.23 5.52
CA ILE A 75 0.98 -4.36 5.69
C ILE A 75 1.60 -2.99 5.48
N LEU A 76 2.42 -2.55 6.45
CA LEU A 76 2.93 -1.18 6.55
C LEU A 76 4.45 -1.16 6.68
N GLY A 77 5.08 -0.08 6.20
CA GLY A 77 6.52 0.13 6.30
C GLY A 77 6.95 1.46 5.69
N LYS A 78 8.19 1.56 5.29
CA LYS A 78 8.78 2.74 4.60
C LYS A 78 8.35 4.07 5.21
N GLY A 79 7.42 4.78 4.56
CA GLY A 79 6.93 6.10 4.97
C GLY A 79 6.41 6.15 6.41
N MET A 80 5.91 5.03 6.96
CA MET A 80 5.45 4.94 8.33
C MET A 80 6.51 5.40 9.34
N GLY A 81 7.78 5.08 9.09
CA GLY A 81 8.87 5.31 10.04
C GLY A 81 9.43 6.72 10.06
N GLY A 82 9.04 7.61 9.12
CA GLY A 82 9.64 8.96 9.03
C GLY A 82 11.16 8.94 8.89
N GLY A 83 11.71 7.94 8.19
CA GLY A 83 13.15 7.71 8.02
C GLY A 83 13.73 6.62 8.93
N MET A 84 12.98 6.14 9.93
CA MET A 84 13.40 5.03 10.78
C MET A 84 13.03 3.68 10.18
N PRO A 85 13.86 2.62 10.33
CA PRO A 85 13.56 1.29 9.82
C PRO A 85 12.42 0.65 10.63
N VAL A 86 11.30 0.40 9.99
CA VAL A 86 10.12 -0.18 10.63
C VAL A 86 9.26 -0.96 9.63
N GLY A 87 8.61 -1.98 10.13
CA GLY A 87 7.53 -2.67 9.46
C GLY A 87 6.44 -3.01 10.48
N ALA A 88 5.21 -3.05 10.03
CA ALA A 88 4.07 -3.46 10.83
C ALA A 88 3.02 -4.14 9.95
N PHE A 89 2.14 -4.88 10.57
CA PHE A 89 0.87 -5.27 9.99
C PHE A 89 -0.25 -5.01 11.00
N VAL A 90 -1.41 -4.66 10.50
CA VAL A 90 -2.58 -4.32 11.29
C VAL A 90 -3.73 -5.21 10.85
N ALA A 91 -4.39 -5.84 11.79
CA ALA A 91 -5.57 -6.66 11.57
C ALA A 91 -6.56 -6.51 12.73
N SER A 92 -7.72 -7.16 12.64
CA SER A 92 -8.68 -7.19 13.75
C SER A 92 -8.07 -7.87 14.99
N ALA A 93 -8.55 -7.52 16.19
CA ALA A 93 -8.13 -8.15 17.43
C ALA A 93 -8.25 -9.68 17.36
N ALA A 94 -9.34 -10.19 16.78
CA ALA A 94 -9.57 -11.62 16.62
C ALA A 94 -8.47 -12.34 15.79
N HIS A 95 -7.98 -11.69 14.73
CA HIS A 95 -6.86 -12.22 13.94
C HIS A 95 -5.53 -12.09 14.69
N MET A 96 -5.30 -10.97 15.39
CA MET A 96 -4.05 -10.77 16.13
C MET A 96 -3.92 -11.73 17.31
N ASP A 97 -5.01 -12.07 18.00
CA ASP A 97 -5.02 -13.00 19.12
C ASP A 97 -4.56 -14.40 18.72
N LEU A 98 -4.78 -14.82 17.47
CA LEU A 98 -4.29 -16.11 16.95
C LEU A 98 -2.76 -16.21 16.98
N LEU A 99 -2.05 -15.09 16.92
CA LEU A 99 -0.58 -15.05 16.96
C LEU A 99 -0.01 -15.10 18.38
N SER A 100 -0.86 -14.94 19.41
CA SER A 100 -0.43 -14.83 20.81
C SER A 100 -0.37 -16.15 21.53
N ASN A 101 -1.12 -17.17 21.12
CA ASN A 101 -1.40 -18.36 21.93
C ASN A 101 -0.75 -19.64 21.43
N ASN A 102 -0.62 -19.87 20.13
CA ASN A 102 -0.05 -21.10 19.59
C ASN A 102 0.56 -20.90 18.20
N PRO A 103 1.89 -20.75 18.08
CA PRO A 103 2.88 -20.78 19.16
C PRO A 103 2.89 -19.48 19.99
N LYS A 104 3.26 -19.57 21.27
CA LYS A 104 3.54 -18.39 22.10
C LYS A 104 4.66 -17.58 21.44
N LEU A 105 4.51 -16.25 21.42
CA LEU A 105 5.50 -15.32 20.85
C LEU A 105 5.81 -15.56 19.35
N GLY A 106 4.86 -16.11 18.60
CA GLY A 106 5.06 -16.46 17.20
C GLY A 106 5.37 -15.30 16.25
N HIS A 107 5.24 -14.06 16.71
CA HIS A 107 5.45 -12.83 15.90
C HIS A 107 6.41 -11.83 16.54
N ILE A 108 7.21 -12.23 17.54
CA ILE A 108 8.17 -11.31 18.16
C ILE A 108 9.37 -11.02 17.26
N THR A 109 9.92 -9.81 17.42
CA THR A 109 11.17 -9.39 16.80
C THR A 109 12.05 -8.72 17.87
N THR A 110 13.38 -8.74 17.68
CA THR A 110 14.33 -8.14 18.63
C THR A 110 14.08 -6.65 18.86
N PHE A 111 13.72 -5.90 17.82
CA PHE A 111 13.52 -4.45 17.84
C PHE A 111 12.06 -4.04 17.68
N GLY A 112 11.12 -4.99 17.73
CA GLY A 112 9.69 -4.69 17.62
C GLY A 112 9.21 -3.79 18.76
N GLY A 113 8.49 -2.72 18.43
CA GLY A 113 7.99 -1.76 19.40
C GLY A 113 9.06 -0.87 20.05
N HIS A 114 10.24 -0.72 19.43
CA HIS A 114 11.29 0.15 19.94
C HIS A 114 10.78 1.59 20.15
N PRO A 115 10.94 2.19 21.35
CA PRO A 115 10.26 3.45 21.71
C PRO A 115 10.64 4.63 20.80
N VAL A 116 11.88 4.74 20.36
CA VAL A 116 12.30 5.80 19.43
C VAL A 116 11.62 5.64 18.06
N ILE A 117 11.55 4.40 17.57
CA ILE A 117 10.88 4.10 16.29
C ILE A 117 9.37 4.37 16.41
N ALA A 118 8.76 3.95 17.51
CA ALA A 118 7.34 4.20 17.76
C ALA A 118 7.02 5.71 17.84
N ALA A 119 7.88 6.50 18.48
CA ALA A 119 7.76 7.95 18.52
C ALA A 119 7.89 8.59 17.12
N ALA A 120 8.82 8.12 16.30
CA ALA A 120 8.97 8.58 14.92
C ALA A 120 7.73 8.22 14.07
N CYS A 121 7.19 7.01 14.21
CA CYS A 121 5.97 6.61 13.53
C CYS A 121 4.75 7.48 13.93
N LEU A 122 4.63 7.78 15.23
CA LEU A 122 3.56 8.64 15.74
C LEU A 122 3.68 10.05 15.17
N ALA A 123 4.87 10.66 15.23
CA ALA A 123 5.11 11.99 14.69
C ALA A 123 4.84 12.06 13.18
N THR A 124 5.25 11.04 12.44
CA THR A 124 4.98 10.93 11.00
C THR A 124 3.48 10.84 10.71
N LEU A 125 2.76 10.01 11.47
CA LEU A 125 1.31 9.86 11.31
C LEU A 125 0.59 11.18 11.61
N GLN A 126 0.95 11.85 12.69
CA GLN A 126 0.38 13.14 13.06
C GLN A 126 0.64 14.18 11.97
N GLU A 127 1.87 14.33 11.50
CA GLU A 127 2.21 15.26 10.42
C GLU A 127 1.36 15.03 9.17
N ILE A 128 1.18 13.77 8.76
CA ILE A 128 0.40 13.44 7.57
C ILE A 128 -1.10 13.69 7.77
N THR A 129 -1.64 13.42 8.97
CA THR A 129 -3.08 13.50 9.22
C THR A 129 -3.57 14.86 9.70
N GLU A 130 -2.69 15.68 10.28
CA GLU A 130 -3.01 17.00 10.83
C GLU A 130 -2.63 18.16 9.90
N THR A 131 -2.02 17.85 8.74
CA THR A 131 -1.61 18.84 7.72
C THR A 131 -2.24 18.53 6.36
N GLU A 132 -1.98 19.40 5.38
CA GLU A 132 -2.50 19.28 4.01
C GLU A 132 -1.63 18.37 3.10
N LEU A 133 -0.67 17.63 3.65
CA LEU A 133 0.29 16.83 2.86
C LEU A 133 -0.39 15.84 1.90
N MET A 134 -1.52 15.23 2.29
CA MET A 134 -2.25 14.33 1.40
C MET A 134 -2.88 15.08 0.22
N GLN A 135 -3.41 16.26 0.47
CA GLN A 135 -3.97 17.12 -0.60
C GLN A 135 -2.85 17.64 -1.50
N GLU A 136 -1.74 18.09 -0.93
CA GLU A 136 -0.56 18.53 -1.69
C GLU A 136 -0.01 17.41 -2.59
N ALA A 137 -0.09 16.15 -2.18
CA ALA A 137 0.35 15.03 -3.02
C ALA A 137 -0.43 14.98 -4.35
N LEU A 138 -1.74 15.27 -4.31
CA LEU A 138 -2.57 15.33 -5.53
C LEU A 138 -2.29 16.57 -6.38
N GLU A 139 -1.97 17.69 -5.74
CA GLU A 139 -1.60 18.92 -6.46
C GLU A 139 -0.23 18.76 -7.14
N LYS A 140 0.72 18.18 -6.45
CA LYS A 140 2.04 17.84 -6.99
C LYS A 140 1.93 16.81 -8.13
N GLU A 141 1.03 15.83 -8.05
CA GLU A 141 0.74 14.93 -9.17
C GLU A 141 0.35 15.71 -10.44
N LYS A 142 -0.58 16.65 -10.33
CA LYS A 142 -1.00 17.48 -11.47
C LYS A 142 0.18 18.26 -12.04
N LEU A 143 0.99 18.87 -11.16
CA LEU A 143 2.18 19.61 -11.56
C LEU A 143 3.18 18.71 -12.31
N PHE A 144 3.51 17.53 -11.76
CA PHE A 144 4.41 16.59 -12.42
C PHE A 144 3.89 16.17 -13.79
N ARG A 145 2.60 15.83 -13.92
CA ARG A 145 2.01 15.44 -15.20
C ARG A 145 2.05 16.57 -16.24
N THR A 146 2.02 17.82 -15.79
CA THR A 146 2.13 19.02 -16.66
C THR A 146 3.58 19.27 -17.09
N LEU A 147 4.55 19.08 -16.21
CA LEU A 147 5.96 19.38 -16.44
C LEU A 147 6.74 18.24 -17.09
N LEU A 148 6.37 17.00 -16.82
CA LEU A 148 7.03 15.82 -17.39
C LEU A 148 6.57 15.55 -18.83
N VAL A 149 6.85 16.52 -19.72
CA VAL A 149 6.55 16.41 -21.14
C VAL A 149 7.87 16.29 -21.91
N HIS A 150 8.12 15.12 -22.48
CA HIS A 150 9.31 14.87 -23.28
C HIS A 150 8.99 13.85 -24.39
N PRO A 151 9.55 13.96 -25.59
CA PRO A 151 9.27 13.03 -26.69
C PRO A 151 9.55 11.55 -26.38
N LEU A 152 10.45 11.25 -25.44
CA LEU A 152 10.77 9.90 -25.02
C LEU A 152 9.79 9.34 -23.95
N ILE A 153 8.96 10.18 -23.35
CA ILE A 153 7.95 9.75 -22.37
C ILE A 153 6.65 9.43 -23.10
N GLN A 154 6.27 8.18 -23.09
CA GLN A 154 5.05 7.70 -23.75
C GLN A 154 3.83 7.84 -22.83
N GLU A 155 4.03 7.62 -21.51
CA GLU A 155 2.96 7.60 -20.54
C GLU A 155 3.50 7.97 -19.15
N ILE A 156 2.69 8.61 -18.31
CA ILE A 156 2.94 8.78 -16.88
C ILE A 156 1.88 7.97 -16.13
N ARG A 157 2.31 6.88 -15.49
CA ARG A 157 1.48 5.99 -14.67
C ARG A 157 1.53 6.35 -13.21
N GLY A 158 0.55 5.85 -12.47
CA GLY A 158 0.49 5.94 -11.02
C GLY A 158 -0.47 7.01 -10.51
N LYS A 159 -0.40 7.29 -9.22
CA LYS A 159 -1.30 8.20 -8.51
C LYS A 159 -0.58 8.94 -7.39
N GLY A 160 -0.93 10.20 -7.18
CA GLY A 160 -0.28 11.07 -6.17
C GLY A 160 1.20 11.24 -6.48
N LEU A 161 2.05 10.99 -5.51
CA LEU A 161 3.51 11.01 -5.66
C LEU A 161 4.12 9.62 -5.95
N MET A 162 3.31 8.68 -6.38
CA MET A 162 3.74 7.37 -6.84
C MET A 162 3.60 7.33 -8.36
N LEU A 163 4.55 7.99 -9.07
CA LEU A 163 4.51 8.21 -10.51
C LEU A 163 5.70 7.55 -11.21
N ALA A 164 5.44 6.90 -12.36
CA ALA A 164 6.45 6.38 -13.26
C ALA A 164 6.28 7.00 -14.65
N ALA A 165 7.36 7.56 -15.19
CA ALA A 165 7.45 7.96 -16.60
C ALA A 165 7.88 6.74 -17.42
N MET A 166 7.01 6.30 -18.32
CA MET A 166 7.26 5.14 -19.19
C MET A 166 7.93 5.58 -20.46
N THR A 167 9.01 4.92 -20.81
CA THR A 167 9.77 5.13 -22.06
C THR A 167 9.65 3.92 -22.97
N GLU A 168 10.05 4.05 -24.23
CA GLU A 168 9.91 3.00 -25.23
C GLU A 168 10.78 1.77 -24.92
N THR A 169 12.00 1.99 -24.38
CA THR A 169 12.92 0.91 -24.03
C THR A 169 13.59 1.13 -22.68
N ALA A 170 14.04 0.04 -22.04
CA ALA A 170 14.79 0.11 -20.78
C ALA A 170 16.15 0.84 -20.92
N GLU A 171 16.73 0.89 -22.12
CA GLU A 171 17.99 1.60 -22.41
C GLU A 171 17.86 3.11 -22.25
N ILE A 172 16.67 3.66 -22.49
CA ILE A 172 16.39 5.10 -22.33
C ILE A 172 16.21 5.47 -20.84
N THR A 173 15.92 4.48 -20.00
CA THR A 173 15.62 4.69 -18.58
C THR A 173 16.88 4.69 -17.70
N ASN A 174 17.98 4.17 -18.19
CA ASN A 174 19.29 4.11 -17.52
C ASN A 174 20.19 5.26 -17.98
#